data_2ec5383c5545bfdcbad50b3bbca2c13d
#
_entry.id   2ec5383c5545bfdcbad50b3bbca2c13d
#
_cell.length_a   1.000
_cell.length_b   1.000
_cell.length_c   1.000
_cell.angle_alpha   90.00
_cell.angle_beta   90.00
_cell.angle_gamma   90.00
#
_symmetry.space_group_name_H-M   'P 1'
#
loop_
_entity.id
_entity.type
_entity.pdbx_description
1 polymer ?
#
loop_
_entity_poly.entity_id
_entity_poly.type
_entity_poly.pdbx_seq_one_letter_code
_entity_poly.pdbx_strand_id
1 'polypeptide(L)'
;DVCSSDLFVKEDVDEKLQYLQDNIQKIEKIDKNIREFSAMMRTENNLYSIKVNIDGDINFRVIKFCHYMDGEYYTLGEESDGTVRLLELYDIIKNKNEKIFVVDELDRSLHPNLTFNFVKKYLSIENKSQLIVSTHEDRILDLNIMRRDEIWFVEKNDIGESKIYSLEEFKTRFDKDIMTAYLDGRYGSIPKFKFFNN
;
A
#
# COMPACT_ATOMS: atom_id res chain seq x y z
N ASP A 1 -15.59 5.06 9.18
CA ASP A 1 -16.55 4.00 9.54
C ASP A 1 -16.99 3.30 8.26
N VAL A 2 -16.54 2.06 8.09
CA VAL A 2 -17.03 1.19 7.03
C VAL A 2 -18.40 0.70 7.50
N CYS A 3 -19.48 1.25 6.96
CA CYS A 3 -20.82 0.73 7.20
C CYS A 3 -20.91 -0.68 6.60
N SER A 4 -20.83 -1.71 7.44
CA SER A 4 -21.12 -3.08 7.07
C SER A 4 -22.64 -3.31 7.07
N SER A 5 -23.35 -2.74 6.10
CA SER A 5 -24.72 -3.14 5.82
C SER A 5 -24.70 -4.13 4.67
N ASP A 6 -25.24 -5.33 4.92
CA ASP A 6 -25.37 -6.43 3.96
C ASP A 6 -26.32 -6.05 2.80
N LEU A 7 -25.83 -5.28 1.85
CA LEU A 7 -26.56 -5.06 0.60
C LEU A 7 -26.07 -6.09 -0.43
N PHE A 8 -26.87 -7.16 -0.57
CA PHE A 8 -26.70 -8.14 -1.62
C PHE A 8 -27.27 -7.59 -2.93
N VAL A 9 -26.44 -7.16 -3.83
CA VAL A 9 -26.81 -7.01 -5.24
C VAL A 9 -26.24 -8.20 -5.98
N LYS A 10 -27.11 -9.13 -6.44
CA LYS A 10 -26.76 -10.08 -7.49
C LYS A 10 -26.74 -9.29 -8.80
N GLU A 11 -25.64 -8.64 -9.09
CA GLU A 11 -25.39 -8.14 -10.44
C GLU A 11 -24.82 -9.28 -11.31
N ASP A 12 -25.17 -9.23 -12.59
CA ASP A 12 -24.72 -10.16 -13.61
C ASP A 12 -23.22 -10.41 -13.51
N VAL A 13 -22.87 -11.67 -13.40
CA VAL A 13 -21.52 -12.14 -13.23
C VAL A 13 -20.76 -11.88 -14.53
N ASP A 14 -19.90 -10.86 -14.48
CA ASP A 14 -18.97 -10.51 -15.54
C ASP A 14 -18.19 -11.77 -16.01
N GLU A 15 -17.86 -11.92 -17.28
CA GLU A 15 -17.10 -13.08 -17.83
C GLU A 15 -15.83 -13.40 -17.01
N LYS A 16 -15.20 -12.38 -16.42
CA LYS A 16 -14.06 -12.56 -15.51
C LYS A 16 -14.41 -13.29 -14.22
N LEU A 17 -15.61 -13.10 -13.69
CA LEU A 17 -16.09 -13.83 -12.49
C LEU A 17 -16.37 -15.31 -12.84
N GLN A 18 -16.90 -15.59 -14.03
CA GLN A 18 -17.07 -16.95 -14.52
C GLN A 18 -15.71 -17.67 -14.63
N TYR A 19 -14.72 -17.00 -15.23
CA TYR A 19 -13.35 -17.53 -15.32
C TYR A 19 -12.74 -17.84 -13.94
N LEU A 20 -13.00 -17.00 -12.93
CA LEU A 20 -12.54 -17.23 -11.56
C LEU A 20 -13.28 -18.38 -10.88
N GLN A 21 -14.59 -18.49 -11.06
CA GLN A 21 -15.36 -19.63 -10.56
C GLN A 21 -14.79 -20.96 -11.08
N ASP A 22 -14.52 -21.02 -12.39
CA ASP A 22 -13.93 -22.20 -13.02
C ASP A 22 -12.52 -22.53 -12.49
N ASN A 23 -11.73 -21.51 -12.18
CA ASN A 23 -10.39 -21.70 -11.63
C ASN A 23 -10.41 -22.04 -10.12
N ILE A 24 -11.30 -21.47 -9.34
CA ILE A 24 -11.50 -21.84 -7.93
C ILE A 24 -11.92 -23.31 -7.84
N GLN A 25 -12.87 -23.75 -8.66
CA GLN A 25 -13.26 -25.17 -8.72
C GLN A 25 -12.11 -26.11 -9.13
N LYS A 26 -11.17 -25.64 -9.95
CA LYS A 26 -9.94 -26.40 -10.27
C LYS A 26 -9.00 -26.50 -9.08
N ILE A 27 -8.85 -25.41 -8.30
CA ILE A 27 -8.01 -25.39 -7.09
C ILE A 27 -8.59 -26.33 -6.04
N GLU A 28 -9.90 -26.33 -5.81
CA GLU A 28 -10.58 -27.27 -4.89
C GLU A 28 -10.36 -28.74 -5.26
N LYS A 29 -10.28 -29.06 -6.57
CA LYS A 29 -9.98 -30.42 -7.03
C LYS A 29 -8.53 -30.84 -6.77
N ILE A 30 -7.61 -29.88 -6.64
CA ILE A 30 -6.17 -30.12 -6.41
C ILE A 30 -5.89 -30.32 -4.93
N ASP A 31 -6.59 -29.61 -4.03
CA ASP A 31 -6.38 -29.73 -2.58
C ASP A 31 -7.69 -29.96 -1.82
N LYS A 32 -7.98 -31.23 -1.55
CA LYS A 32 -9.15 -31.67 -0.79
C LYS A 32 -9.16 -31.24 0.68
N ASN A 33 -8.12 -30.56 1.17
CA ASN A 33 -7.97 -30.09 2.55
C ASN A 33 -8.34 -28.61 2.73
N ILE A 34 -8.62 -27.86 1.67
CA ILE A 34 -9.07 -26.48 1.77
C ILE A 34 -10.54 -26.49 2.22
N ARG A 35 -10.76 -26.20 3.52
CA ARG A 35 -12.10 -26.20 4.11
C ARG A 35 -12.79 -24.84 4.03
N GLU A 36 -12.04 -23.77 4.07
CA GLU A 36 -12.52 -22.40 3.92
C GLU A 36 -11.47 -21.55 3.20
N PHE A 37 -11.93 -20.72 2.27
CA PHE A 37 -11.08 -19.79 1.55
C PHE A 37 -11.73 -18.41 1.52
N SER A 38 -10.94 -17.37 1.75
CA SER A 38 -11.37 -15.98 1.59
C SER A 38 -10.34 -15.22 0.78
N ALA A 39 -10.78 -14.53 -0.24
CA ALA A 39 -9.94 -13.68 -1.07
C ALA A 39 -10.63 -12.36 -1.37
N MET A 40 -9.82 -11.35 -1.66
CA MET A 40 -10.30 -10.11 -2.26
C MET A 40 -9.79 -10.04 -3.69
N MET A 41 -10.67 -9.69 -4.61
CA MET A 41 -10.34 -9.50 -6.02
C MET A 41 -10.67 -8.07 -6.40
N ARG A 42 -9.72 -7.42 -7.06
CA ARG A 42 -9.90 -6.08 -7.62
C ARG A 42 -9.99 -6.16 -9.13
N THR A 43 -10.98 -5.50 -9.68
CA THR A 43 -11.07 -5.13 -11.10
C THR A 43 -10.83 -3.62 -11.22
N GLU A 44 -10.89 -3.09 -12.43
CA GLU A 44 -10.77 -1.66 -12.68
C GLU A 44 -11.81 -0.83 -11.89
N ASN A 45 -13.05 -1.29 -11.87
CA ASN A 45 -14.18 -0.54 -11.31
C ASN A 45 -14.70 -1.08 -9.97
N ASN A 46 -14.37 -2.31 -9.60
CA ASN A 46 -14.99 -2.96 -8.45
C ASN A 46 -13.98 -3.70 -7.57
N LEU A 47 -14.33 -3.79 -6.29
CA LEU A 47 -13.68 -4.64 -5.31
C LEU A 47 -14.64 -5.74 -4.87
N TYR A 48 -14.20 -6.98 -4.97
CA TYR A 48 -15.01 -8.15 -4.61
C TYR A 48 -14.41 -8.87 -3.42
N SER A 49 -15.28 -9.32 -2.52
CA SER A 49 -14.95 -10.30 -1.48
C SER A 49 -15.47 -11.65 -1.92
N ILE A 50 -14.60 -12.63 -1.96
CA ILE A 50 -14.90 -14.02 -2.36
C ILE A 50 -14.74 -14.86 -1.11
N LYS A 51 -15.77 -15.64 -0.75
CA LYS A 51 -15.70 -16.61 0.32
C LYS A 51 -16.18 -17.96 -0.19
N VAL A 52 -15.38 -19.00 0.04
CA VAL A 52 -15.76 -20.39 -0.20
C VAL A 52 -15.98 -21.03 1.16
N ASN A 53 -17.17 -21.59 1.37
CA ASN A 53 -17.53 -22.26 2.61
C ASN A 53 -17.09 -23.75 2.59
N ILE A 54 -17.16 -24.39 3.75
CA ILE A 54 -16.83 -25.82 3.94
C ILE A 54 -17.62 -26.74 3.00
N ASP A 55 -18.85 -26.33 2.65
CA ASP A 55 -19.76 -27.08 1.76
C ASP A 55 -19.46 -26.85 0.27
N GLY A 56 -18.47 -26.03 -0.06
CA GLY A 56 -18.09 -25.68 -1.42
C GLY A 56 -18.94 -24.56 -2.03
N ASP A 57 -19.80 -23.91 -1.26
CA ASP A 57 -20.59 -22.77 -1.74
C ASP A 57 -19.69 -21.53 -1.88
N ILE A 58 -19.78 -20.90 -3.05
CA ILE A 58 -19.02 -19.70 -3.40
C ILE A 58 -19.92 -18.47 -3.23
N ASN A 59 -19.54 -17.59 -2.32
CA ASN A 59 -20.22 -16.31 -2.09
C ASN A 59 -19.38 -15.16 -2.64
N PHE A 60 -19.93 -14.42 -3.58
CA PHE A 60 -19.35 -13.18 -4.10
C PHE A 60 -20.10 -11.97 -3.51
N ARG A 61 -19.35 -10.98 -3.06
CA ARG A 61 -19.89 -9.71 -2.59
C ARG A 61 -19.12 -8.57 -3.23
N VAL A 62 -19.82 -7.60 -3.80
CA VAL A 62 -19.24 -6.32 -4.22
C VAL A 62 -19.09 -5.45 -2.99
N ILE A 63 -17.90 -4.89 -2.79
CA ILE A 63 -17.65 -3.91 -1.73
C ILE A 63 -17.94 -2.54 -2.32
N LYS A 64 -18.88 -1.82 -1.72
CA LYS A 64 -19.20 -0.44 -2.05
C LYS A 64 -18.83 0.49 -0.91
N PHE A 65 -18.53 1.72 -1.22
CA PHE A 65 -18.10 2.75 -0.27
C PHE A 65 -19.25 3.70 0.00
N CYS A 66 -19.44 4.10 1.27
CA CYS A 66 -20.41 5.08 1.67
C CYS A 66 -19.68 6.22 2.39
N HIS A 67 -19.77 7.43 1.90
CA HIS A 67 -19.09 8.59 2.48
C HIS A 67 -19.98 9.36 3.46
N TYR A 68 -21.30 9.26 3.29
CA TYR A 68 -22.27 9.98 4.09
C TYR A 68 -23.42 9.05 4.49
N MET A 69 -24.18 9.43 5.52
CA MET A 69 -25.36 8.68 5.94
C MET A 69 -26.58 8.89 5.04
N ASP A 70 -26.40 9.44 3.85
CA ASP A 70 -27.45 9.68 2.85
C ASP A 70 -27.89 8.44 2.08
N GLY A 71 -27.15 7.34 2.25
CA GLY A 71 -27.46 6.04 1.63
C GLY A 71 -26.93 5.88 0.20
N GLU A 72 -26.13 6.80 -0.30
CA GLU A 72 -25.46 6.62 -1.59
C GLU A 72 -24.20 5.75 -1.45
N TYR A 73 -24.05 4.82 -2.40
CA TYR A 73 -22.95 3.85 -2.42
C TYR A 73 -22.15 3.96 -3.71
N TYR A 74 -20.85 4.08 -3.56
CA TYR A 74 -19.89 4.23 -4.65
C TYR A 74 -19.12 2.94 -4.88
N THR A 75 -18.82 2.65 -6.13
CA THR A 75 -17.92 1.56 -6.52
C THR A 75 -16.47 1.99 -6.36
N LEU A 76 -15.52 1.05 -6.45
CA LEU A 76 -14.10 1.37 -6.39
C LEU A 76 -13.66 2.33 -7.51
N GLY A 77 -14.24 2.20 -8.72
CA GLY A 77 -13.92 3.05 -9.86
C GLY A 77 -14.44 4.48 -9.76
N GLU A 78 -15.41 4.73 -8.84
CA GLU A 78 -15.94 6.07 -8.53
C GLU A 78 -15.16 6.76 -7.41
N GLU A 79 -14.25 6.03 -6.73
CA GLU A 79 -13.41 6.58 -5.68
C GLU A 79 -12.19 7.34 -6.23
N SER A 80 -11.67 8.27 -5.43
CA SER A 80 -10.41 8.92 -5.76
C SER A 80 -9.23 7.95 -5.68
N ASP A 81 -8.18 8.18 -6.49
CA ASP A 81 -6.94 7.40 -6.41
C ASP A 81 -6.34 7.37 -5.00
N GLY A 82 -6.49 8.47 -4.25
CA GLY A 82 -6.04 8.55 -2.86
C GLY A 82 -6.82 7.62 -1.93
N THR A 83 -8.16 7.53 -2.09
CA THR A 83 -9.01 6.59 -1.33
C THR A 83 -8.63 5.15 -1.64
N VAL A 84 -8.45 4.85 -2.93
CA VAL A 84 -8.02 3.53 -3.39
C VAL A 84 -6.65 3.17 -2.79
N ARG A 85 -5.71 4.11 -2.80
CA ARG A 85 -4.37 3.91 -2.22
C ARG A 85 -4.42 3.65 -0.72
N LEU A 86 -5.22 4.41 0.03
CA LEU A 86 -5.41 4.17 1.46
C LEU A 86 -6.00 2.79 1.76
N LEU A 87 -6.92 2.31 0.93
CA LEU A 87 -7.47 0.97 1.04
C LEU A 87 -6.39 -0.11 0.84
N GLU A 88 -5.52 0.05 -0.16
CA GLU A 88 -4.39 -0.86 -0.39
C GLU A 88 -3.43 -0.92 0.81
N LEU A 89 -3.19 0.23 1.45
CA LEU A 89 -2.31 0.34 2.61
C LEU A 89 -2.96 -0.12 3.93
N TYR A 90 -4.30 -0.18 3.97
CA TYR A 90 -5.04 -0.55 5.19
C TYR A 90 -4.66 -1.94 5.71
N ASP A 91 -4.46 -2.91 4.82
CA ASP A 91 -4.09 -4.26 5.18
C ASP A 91 -2.73 -4.35 5.88
N ILE A 92 -1.81 -3.44 5.54
CA ILE A 92 -0.50 -3.35 6.19
C ILE A 92 -0.66 -2.97 7.66
N ILE A 93 -1.52 -1.99 7.95
CA ILE A 93 -1.81 -1.53 9.32
C ILE A 93 -2.56 -2.59 10.15
N LYS A 94 -3.45 -3.34 9.52
CA LYS A 94 -4.29 -4.35 10.19
C LYS A 94 -3.63 -5.70 10.35
N ASN A 95 -2.56 -5.96 9.61
CA ASN A 95 -1.87 -7.24 9.66
C ASN A 95 -1.20 -7.48 11.03
N LYS A 96 -1.43 -8.66 11.60
CA LYS A 96 -0.82 -9.10 12.87
C LYS A 96 0.16 -10.27 12.70
N ASN A 97 0.30 -10.76 11.48
CA ASN A 97 1.16 -11.90 11.18
C ASN A 97 2.58 -11.44 10.83
N GLU A 98 3.54 -12.32 10.94
CA GLU A 98 4.91 -12.11 10.46
C GLU A 98 4.90 -12.05 8.92
N LYS A 99 5.10 -10.86 8.37
CA LYS A 99 5.14 -10.60 6.91
C LYS A 99 6.16 -9.53 6.59
N ILE A 100 6.64 -9.55 5.36
CA ILE A 100 7.43 -8.47 4.77
C ILE A 100 6.53 -7.80 3.73
N PHE A 101 6.29 -6.51 3.90
CA PHE A 101 5.61 -5.68 2.91
C PHE A 101 6.64 -4.84 2.17
N VAL A 102 6.56 -4.85 0.85
CA VAL A 102 7.37 -4.00 -0.01
C VAL A 102 6.41 -3.10 -0.78
N VAL A 103 6.53 -1.79 -0.58
CA VAL A 103 5.64 -0.79 -1.18
C VAL A 103 6.49 0.21 -1.95
N ASP A 104 6.34 0.19 -3.26
CA ASP A 104 6.97 1.17 -4.14
C ASP A 104 6.09 2.42 -4.24
N GLU A 105 6.72 3.61 -4.25
CA GLU A 105 6.04 4.90 -4.31
C GLU A 105 4.91 4.99 -3.26
N LEU A 106 5.27 4.91 -1.98
CA LEU A 106 4.29 4.97 -0.88
C LEU A 106 3.39 6.20 -0.96
N ASP A 107 3.96 7.34 -1.36
CA ASP A 107 3.32 8.64 -1.47
C ASP A 107 2.45 8.82 -2.72
N ARG A 108 2.46 7.86 -3.66
CA ARG A 108 1.67 7.96 -4.90
C ARG A 108 0.19 8.19 -4.59
N SER A 109 -0.37 9.25 -5.19
CA SER A 109 -1.78 9.67 -5.03
C SER A 109 -2.18 10.05 -3.61
N LEU A 110 -1.25 10.16 -2.67
CA LEU A 110 -1.51 10.59 -1.30
C LEU A 110 -1.08 12.03 -1.05
N HIS A 111 -1.84 12.71 -0.21
CA HIS A 111 -1.37 13.98 0.35
C HIS A 111 -0.18 13.72 1.29
N PRO A 112 0.88 14.56 1.31
CA PRO A 112 2.05 14.42 2.18
C PRO A 112 1.74 14.09 3.64
N ASN A 113 0.73 14.74 4.22
CA ASN A 113 0.29 14.46 5.60
C ASN A 113 -0.23 13.03 5.79
N LEU A 114 -0.87 12.44 4.77
CA LEU A 114 -1.38 11.07 4.86
C LEU A 114 -0.24 10.06 4.82
N THR A 115 0.75 10.27 3.94
CA THR A 115 1.96 9.44 3.87
C THR A 115 2.72 9.46 5.18
N PHE A 116 2.99 10.66 5.73
CA PHE A 116 3.65 10.81 7.02
C PHE A 116 2.88 10.13 8.15
N ASN A 117 1.56 10.36 8.24
CA ASN A 117 0.74 9.77 9.28
C ASN A 117 0.60 8.25 9.15
N PHE A 118 0.61 7.71 7.93
CA PHE A 118 0.64 6.26 7.69
C PHE A 118 1.91 5.64 8.28
N VAL A 119 3.09 6.18 7.95
CA VAL A 119 4.37 5.70 8.49
C VAL A 119 4.39 5.82 10.02
N LYS A 120 4.02 6.98 10.55
CA LYS A 120 3.93 7.20 12.00
C LYS A 120 2.98 6.21 12.67
N LYS A 121 1.84 5.92 12.06
CA LYS A 121 0.88 4.93 12.56
C LYS A 121 1.47 3.54 12.53
N TYR A 122 2.09 3.13 11.42
CA TYR A 122 2.74 1.83 11.30
C TYR A 122 3.80 1.61 12.38
N LEU A 123 4.66 2.59 12.61
CA LEU A 123 5.72 2.53 13.62
C LEU A 123 5.19 2.55 15.07
N SER A 124 3.97 3.06 15.29
CA SER A 124 3.34 3.14 16.63
C SER A 124 2.60 1.88 17.05
N ILE A 125 2.32 0.97 16.13
CA ILE A 125 1.61 -0.28 16.44
C ILE A 125 2.61 -1.40 16.71
N GLU A 126 2.29 -2.22 17.71
CA GLU A 126 3.03 -3.45 17.92
C GLU A 126 2.65 -4.47 16.85
N ASN A 127 3.56 -4.72 15.92
CA ASN A 127 3.40 -5.72 14.88
C ASN A 127 4.71 -6.52 14.71
N LYS A 128 4.60 -7.67 14.07
CA LYS A 128 5.75 -8.54 13.76
C LYS A 128 6.15 -8.46 12.29
N SER A 129 5.55 -7.57 11.53
CA SER A 129 5.83 -7.39 10.12
C SER A 129 6.95 -6.37 9.89
N GLN A 130 7.65 -6.51 8.77
CA GLN A 130 8.59 -5.53 8.27
C GLN A 130 7.96 -4.77 7.10
N LEU A 131 8.17 -3.46 7.06
CA LEU A 131 7.74 -2.60 5.97
C LEU A 131 8.98 -1.99 5.29
N ILE A 132 9.11 -2.22 4.00
CA ILE A 132 10.13 -1.63 3.14
C ILE A 132 9.39 -0.73 2.14
N VAL A 133 9.72 0.55 2.09
CA VAL A 133 9.06 1.51 1.21
C VAL A 133 10.06 2.30 0.40
N SER A 134 9.72 2.62 -0.86
CA SER A 134 10.30 3.75 -1.57
C SER A 134 9.34 4.92 -1.51
N THR A 135 9.87 6.16 -1.48
CA THR A 135 9.04 7.37 -1.42
C THR A 135 9.83 8.61 -1.82
N HIS A 136 9.14 9.62 -2.32
CA HIS A 136 9.67 10.96 -2.56
C HIS A 136 9.27 11.97 -1.45
N GLU A 137 8.57 11.49 -0.40
CA GLU A 137 8.11 12.33 0.70
C GLU A 137 9.26 12.55 1.71
N ASP A 138 9.86 13.71 1.64
CA ASP A 138 11.00 14.09 2.47
C ASP A 138 10.66 14.32 3.97
N ARG A 139 9.39 14.57 4.29
CA ARG A 139 8.91 14.74 5.68
C ARG A 139 9.04 13.48 6.54
N ILE A 140 9.26 12.32 5.90
CA ILE A 140 9.55 11.06 6.61
C ILE A 140 10.97 11.10 7.23
N LEU A 141 11.85 11.97 6.73
CA LEU A 141 13.20 12.15 7.27
C LEU A 141 13.19 12.83 8.64
N ASP A 142 12.48 12.25 9.60
CA ASP A 142 12.30 12.73 10.96
C ASP A 142 12.81 11.68 11.97
N LEU A 143 13.93 12.00 12.64
CA LEU A 143 14.53 11.12 13.65
C LEU A 143 13.70 10.99 14.95
N ASN A 144 12.59 11.71 15.07
CA ASN A 144 11.65 11.45 16.17
C ASN A 144 10.76 10.22 15.91
N ILE A 145 10.66 9.78 14.66
CA ILE A 145 9.85 8.61 14.27
C ILE A 145 10.66 7.48 13.66
N MET A 146 11.82 7.77 13.06
CA MET A 146 12.68 6.77 12.40
C MET A 146 14.08 6.80 12.97
N ARG A 147 14.76 5.65 12.96
CA ARG A 147 16.18 5.56 13.28
C ARG A 147 17.03 5.82 12.04
N ARG A 148 18.30 6.18 12.23
CA ARG A 148 19.23 6.43 11.12
C ARG A 148 19.45 5.20 10.25
N ASP A 149 19.50 4.02 10.85
CA ASP A 149 19.66 2.73 10.16
C ASP A 149 18.43 2.28 9.35
N GLU A 150 17.29 2.92 9.57
CA GLU A 150 16.05 2.70 8.82
C GLU A 150 15.94 3.58 7.58
N ILE A 151 16.76 4.62 7.46
CA ILE A 151 16.73 5.58 6.35
C ILE A 151 17.83 5.24 5.35
N TRP A 152 17.42 5.00 4.11
CA TRP A 152 18.31 4.64 3.02
C TRP A 152 18.11 5.58 1.84
N PHE A 153 19.20 5.97 1.19
CA PHE A 153 19.21 6.79 0.00
C PHE A 153 19.57 5.97 -1.22
N VAL A 154 18.93 6.27 -2.34
CA VAL A 154 19.24 5.67 -3.64
C VAL A 154 19.68 6.79 -4.57
N GLU A 155 20.88 6.70 -5.09
CA GLU A 155 21.45 7.66 -6.03
C GLU A 155 21.79 6.97 -7.36
N LYS A 156 21.51 7.64 -8.46
CA LYS A 156 21.90 7.19 -9.79
C LYS A 156 22.94 8.12 -10.37
N ASN A 157 24.08 7.57 -10.80
CA ASN A 157 25.15 8.36 -11.39
C ASN A 157 24.89 8.66 -12.88
N ASP A 158 25.74 9.51 -13.48
CA ASP A 158 25.62 9.96 -14.89
C ASP A 158 25.77 8.80 -15.91
N ILE A 159 26.32 7.64 -15.52
CA ILE A 159 26.44 6.47 -16.38
C ILE A 159 25.34 5.43 -16.13
N GLY A 160 24.36 5.75 -15.27
CA GLY A 160 23.19 4.93 -15.05
C GLY A 160 23.32 3.88 -13.94
N GLU A 161 24.43 3.82 -13.23
CA GLU A 161 24.61 2.92 -12.08
C GLU A 161 23.89 3.47 -10.84
N SER A 162 23.21 2.60 -10.13
CA SER A 162 22.54 2.94 -8.88
C SER A 162 23.37 2.52 -7.67
N LYS A 163 23.45 3.41 -6.69
CA LYS A 163 24.08 3.16 -5.39
C LYS A 163 23.03 3.33 -4.31
N ILE A 164 23.05 2.42 -3.33
CA ILE A 164 22.23 2.49 -2.12
C ILE A 164 23.12 2.60 -0.89
N TYR A 165 22.78 3.48 0.04
CA TYR A 165 23.54 3.70 1.27
C TYR A 165 22.64 4.20 2.38
N SER A 166 23.01 3.89 3.64
CA SER A 166 22.24 4.26 4.82
C SER A 166 22.63 5.66 5.33
N LEU A 167 21.69 6.35 5.94
CA LEU A 167 21.97 7.58 6.70
C LEU A 167 22.97 7.33 7.86
N GLU A 168 23.05 6.09 8.37
CA GLU A 168 24.01 5.69 9.41
C GLU A 168 25.47 5.81 8.96
N GLU A 169 25.76 5.72 7.66
CA GLU A 169 27.11 5.88 7.12
C GLU A 169 27.65 7.30 7.25
N PHE A 170 26.78 8.29 7.43
CA PHE A 170 27.18 9.69 7.60
C PHE A 170 27.42 10.01 9.09
N LYS A 171 28.64 10.18 9.48
CA LYS A 171 29.07 10.47 10.89
C LYS A 171 28.79 11.89 11.36
N THR A 172 27.79 12.55 10.85
CA THR A 172 27.48 13.93 11.21
C THR A 172 26.79 13.99 12.58
N ARG A 173 27.49 14.59 13.54
CA ARG A 173 27.06 14.72 14.96
C ARG A 173 25.94 15.73 15.18
N PHE A 174 25.51 16.50 14.19
CA PHE A 174 24.74 17.73 14.40
C PHE A 174 23.54 17.93 13.48
N ASP A 175 23.14 16.96 12.69
CA ASP A 175 21.96 17.13 11.84
C ASP A 175 20.69 16.92 12.69
N LYS A 176 20.31 17.97 13.41
CA LYS A 176 19.01 18.01 14.10
C LYS A 176 17.84 17.99 13.11
N ASP A 177 18.08 18.41 11.87
CA ASP A 177 17.11 18.47 10.80
C ASP A 177 17.66 17.73 9.57
N ILE A 178 17.35 16.43 9.52
CA ILE A 178 17.80 15.56 8.44
C ILE A 178 17.14 15.96 7.11
N MET A 179 15.88 16.37 7.15
CA MET A 179 15.12 16.79 5.97
C MET A 179 15.82 18.01 5.32
N THR A 180 16.13 19.04 6.08
CA THR A 180 16.85 20.22 5.55
C THR A 180 18.24 19.83 5.01
N ALA A 181 18.98 19.00 5.73
CA ALA A 181 20.30 18.54 5.28
C ALA A 181 20.22 17.72 3.99
N TYR A 182 19.18 16.91 3.80
CA TYR A 182 18.90 16.19 2.57
C TYR A 182 18.61 17.16 1.43
N LEU A 183 17.71 18.10 1.62
CA LEU A 183 17.35 19.12 0.61
C LEU A 183 18.54 20.01 0.23
N ASP A 184 19.47 20.27 1.13
CA ASP A 184 20.76 20.94 0.89
C ASP A 184 21.76 20.08 0.10
N GLY A 185 21.43 18.80 -0.18
CA GLY A 185 22.29 17.87 -0.93
C GLY A 185 23.43 17.24 -0.13
N ARG A 186 23.41 17.34 1.22
CA ARG A 186 24.51 16.82 2.06
C ARG A 186 24.63 15.30 2.03
N TYR A 187 23.53 14.62 1.75
CA TYR A 187 23.46 13.16 1.66
C TYR A 187 23.47 12.64 0.21
N GLY A 188 23.57 13.50 -0.81
CA GLY A 188 23.38 13.12 -2.20
C GLY A 188 21.92 12.83 -2.55
N SER A 189 21.68 12.02 -3.57
CA SER A 189 20.35 11.54 -4.01
C SER A 189 19.33 12.62 -4.38
N ILE A 190 19.77 13.87 -4.57
CA ILE A 190 18.92 14.95 -5.10
C ILE A 190 18.98 14.96 -6.62
N PRO A 191 17.81 14.98 -7.29
CA PRO A 191 17.77 15.11 -8.74
C PRO A 191 18.49 16.39 -9.21
N LYS A 192 19.49 16.24 -10.06
CA LYS A 192 20.21 17.36 -10.68
C LYS A 192 19.57 17.65 -12.03
N PHE A 193 18.85 18.76 -12.15
CA PHE A 193 18.39 19.23 -13.43
C PHE A 193 19.52 19.97 -14.15
N LYS A 194 20.07 19.37 -15.19
CA LYS A 194 20.90 20.10 -16.17
C LYS A 194 19.92 20.81 -17.10
N PHE A 195 19.54 22.05 -16.77
CA PHE A 195 18.90 22.91 -17.76
C PHE A 195 19.89 23.13 -18.88
N PHE A 196 19.41 23.00 -20.12
CA PHE A 196 20.16 23.22 -21.36
C PHE A 196 21.05 24.47 -21.25
N ASN A 197 22.32 24.28 -20.96
CA ASN A 197 23.32 25.29 -21.19
C ASN A 197 23.64 25.19 -22.70
N ASN A 198 23.18 26.18 -23.49
CA ASN A 198 23.64 26.44 -24.82
C ASN A 198 25.12 26.72 -24.79
#